data_6aa2b50f6a9ae7cc8d45655e60faba5d
#
_entry.id   6aa2b50f6a9ae7cc8d45655e60faba5d
#
_cell.length_a   1.000
_cell.length_b   1.000
_cell.length_c   1.000
_cell.angle_alpha   90.00
_cell.angle_beta   90.00
_cell.angle_gamma   90.00
#
_symmetry.space_group_name_H-M   'P 1'
#
loop_
_entity.id
_entity.type
_entity.pdbx_description
1 polymer ?
#
loop_
_entity_poly.entity_id
_entity_poly.type
_entity_poly.pdbx_seq_one_letter_code
_entity_poly.pdbx_strand_id
1 'polypeptide(L)'
;SFHFGNLMALERDEGNGFGPILSSIAFPAAGIRAVGWQGGAVLHRNALGITSENPMKVRECNRVEDATLLVTSHWTTSEQVGDSRMQTLIDRAKLYRTWGDCFGYFAVASGGADIMIDPDLSYWDVAALIPVVEGAGGVITSTSGGNPLKEKSAVCTAGGALHEEVLRALNA
;
A
#
# COMPACT_ATOMS: atom_id res chain seq x y z
N SER A 1 -6.01 -15.10 -11.76
CA SER A 1 -6.10 -13.64 -11.54
C SER A 1 -4.80 -12.97 -11.91
N PHE A 2 -4.84 -11.82 -12.56
CA PHE A 2 -3.64 -10.99 -12.82
C PHE A 2 -3.09 -10.36 -11.53
N HIS A 3 -3.90 -10.32 -10.48
CA HIS A 3 -3.56 -9.75 -9.17
C HIS A 3 -2.86 -10.74 -8.23
N PHE A 4 -2.67 -12.00 -8.65
CA PHE A 4 -1.87 -12.93 -7.85
C PHE A 4 -0.45 -12.42 -7.73
N GLY A 5 -0.01 -12.14 -6.51
CA GLY A 5 1.30 -11.61 -6.21
C GLY A 5 2.15 -12.54 -5.35
N ASN A 6 3.46 -12.56 -5.61
CA ASN A 6 4.46 -13.16 -4.73
C ASN A 6 5.10 -12.04 -3.91
N LEU A 7 5.08 -12.19 -2.60
CA LEU A 7 5.64 -11.27 -1.64
C LEU A 7 6.93 -11.84 -1.05
N MET A 8 7.97 -11.01 -0.94
CA MET A 8 9.23 -11.36 -0.30
C MET A 8 9.75 -10.16 0.48
N ALA A 9 10.20 -10.39 1.70
CA ALA A 9 10.90 -9.38 2.49
C ALA A 9 12.21 -9.95 3.04
N LEU A 10 13.24 -9.12 3.06
CA LEU A 10 14.46 -9.32 3.81
C LEU A 10 14.39 -8.45 5.06
N GLU A 11 14.54 -9.07 6.21
CA GLU A 11 14.46 -8.38 7.50
C GLU A 11 15.82 -8.34 8.19
N ARG A 12 16.05 -7.31 8.96
CA ARG A 12 17.21 -7.13 9.82
C ARG A 12 16.78 -7.02 11.27
N ASP A 13 17.56 -7.60 12.17
CA ASP A 13 17.39 -7.37 13.60
C ASP A 13 17.79 -5.92 13.95
N GLU A 14 16.86 -5.17 14.48
CA GLU A 14 17.03 -3.77 14.88
C GLU A 14 17.25 -3.63 16.40
N GLY A 15 17.43 -4.76 17.12
CA GLY A 15 17.65 -4.78 18.58
C GLY A 15 16.35 -4.71 19.41
N ASN A 16 15.25 -4.30 18.80
CA ASN A 16 13.90 -4.28 19.41
C ASN A 16 12.88 -5.11 18.59
N GLY A 17 13.37 -5.90 17.65
CA GLY A 17 12.63 -6.77 16.73
C GLY A 17 13.19 -6.72 15.33
N PHE A 18 12.64 -7.54 14.45
CA PHE A 18 13.00 -7.53 13.04
C PHE A 18 12.21 -6.47 12.28
N GLY A 19 12.89 -5.76 11.36
CA GLY A 19 12.29 -4.80 10.45
C GLY A 19 12.65 -5.07 9.00
N PRO A 20 11.72 -4.91 8.05
CA PRO A 20 11.96 -5.15 6.64
C PRO A 20 12.84 -4.03 6.04
N ILE A 21 13.98 -4.42 5.43
CA ILE A 21 14.95 -3.49 4.83
C ILE A 21 14.96 -3.51 3.30
N LEU A 22 14.45 -4.59 2.71
CA LEU A 22 14.33 -4.80 1.26
C LEU A 22 13.11 -5.68 1.01
N SER A 23 12.33 -5.38 0.01
CA SER A 23 11.23 -6.25 -0.37
C SER A 23 10.96 -6.29 -1.86
N SER A 24 10.19 -7.29 -2.27
CA SER A 24 9.71 -7.44 -3.64
C SER A 24 8.25 -7.85 -3.65
N ILE A 25 7.47 -7.20 -4.52
CA ILE A 25 6.11 -7.55 -4.90
C ILE A 25 6.13 -7.92 -6.38
N ALA A 26 5.89 -9.18 -6.71
CA ALA A 26 5.94 -9.65 -8.09
C ALA A 26 4.57 -10.15 -8.55
N PHE A 27 4.18 -9.78 -9.77
CA PHE A 27 2.97 -10.23 -10.45
C PHE A 27 3.38 -11.04 -11.70
N PRO A 28 3.61 -12.37 -11.56
CA PRO A 28 4.17 -13.19 -12.63
C PRO A 28 3.33 -13.18 -13.90
N ALA A 29 2.00 -13.22 -13.76
CA ALA A 29 1.08 -13.21 -14.90
C ALA A 29 1.12 -11.89 -15.70
N ALA A 30 1.53 -10.78 -15.08
CA ALA A 30 1.68 -9.48 -15.73
C ALA A 30 3.13 -9.19 -16.15
N GLY A 31 4.09 -10.04 -15.79
CA GLY A 31 5.51 -9.80 -16.04
C GLY A 31 6.04 -8.57 -15.29
N ILE A 32 5.50 -8.27 -14.12
CA ILE A 32 5.81 -7.07 -13.34
C ILE A 32 6.42 -7.47 -12.00
N ARG A 33 7.44 -6.73 -11.55
CA ARG A 33 8.02 -6.83 -10.21
C ARG A 33 8.39 -5.43 -9.70
N ALA A 34 7.90 -5.07 -8.53
CA ALA A 34 8.39 -3.95 -7.75
C ALA A 34 9.46 -4.45 -6.76
N VAL A 35 10.53 -3.69 -6.59
CA VAL A 35 11.56 -3.92 -5.56
C VAL A 35 11.75 -2.62 -4.82
N GLY A 36 11.69 -2.64 -3.48
CA GLY A 36 11.81 -1.46 -2.64
C GLY A 36 12.80 -1.66 -1.50
N TRP A 37 13.48 -0.57 -1.14
CA TRP A 37 14.43 -0.48 -0.03
C TRP A 37 14.40 0.92 0.57
N GLN A 38 15.11 1.15 1.66
CA GLN A 38 15.21 2.46 2.26
C GLN A 38 15.81 3.48 1.27
N GLY A 39 15.00 4.43 0.85
CA GLY A 39 15.40 5.53 -0.04
C GLY A 39 15.19 5.26 -1.53
N GLY A 40 14.55 4.14 -1.93
CA GLY A 40 14.24 3.91 -3.33
C GLY A 40 13.33 2.72 -3.60
N ALA A 41 12.64 2.78 -4.74
CA ALA A 41 11.93 1.64 -5.30
C ALA A 41 12.03 1.64 -6.83
N VAL A 42 12.04 0.45 -7.42
CA VAL A 42 12.11 0.27 -8.87
C VAL A 42 11.05 -0.71 -9.36
N LEU A 43 10.58 -0.46 -10.56
CA LEU A 43 9.65 -1.30 -11.28
C LEU A 43 10.36 -2.00 -12.43
N HIS A 44 10.46 -3.32 -12.36
CA HIS A 44 10.89 -4.17 -13.45
C HIS A 44 9.67 -4.65 -14.23
N ARG A 45 9.74 -4.56 -15.55
CA ARG A 45 8.76 -5.13 -16.47
C ARG A 45 9.45 -6.04 -17.45
N ASN A 46 8.84 -7.19 -17.70
CA ASN A 46 9.25 -8.10 -18.77
C ASN A 46 8.01 -8.41 -19.63
N ALA A 47 7.91 -7.71 -20.74
CA ALA A 47 6.82 -7.88 -21.68
C ALA A 47 7.39 -8.18 -23.07
N LEU A 48 6.92 -9.25 -23.70
CA LEU A 48 7.34 -9.64 -25.05
C LEU A 48 8.87 -9.78 -25.23
N GLY A 49 9.56 -10.22 -24.17
CA GLY A 49 11.04 -10.38 -24.19
C GLY A 49 11.81 -9.06 -24.01
N ILE A 50 11.12 -7.93 -23.82
CA ILE A 50 11.73 -6.64 -23.52
C ILE A 50 11.71 -6.43 -22.01
N THR A 51 12.88 -6.27 -21.41
CA THR A 51 13.04 -5.95 -19.99
C THR A 51 13.29 -4.45 -19.84
N SER A 52 12.55 -3.80 -18.95
CA SER A 52 12.77 -2.42 -18.55
C SER A 52 12.80 -2.28 -17.04
N GLU A 53 13.55 -1.30 -16.56
CA GLU A 53 13.61 -0.89 -15.16
C GLU A 53 13.35 0.61 -15.07
N ASN A 54 12.44 1.00 -14.19
CA ASN A 54 12.08 2.41 -14.00
C ASN A 54 11.95 2.69 -12.49
N PRO A 55 12.42 3.87 -12.01
CA PRO A 55 12.13 4.31 -10.66
C PRO A 55 10.63 4.31 -10.39
N MET A 56 10.23 3.85 -9.22
CA MET A 56 8.86 3.96 -8.75
C MET A 56 8.71 5.23 -7.93
N LYS A 57 7.58 5.89 -8.10
CA LYS A 57 7.23 7.06 -7.33
C LYS A 57 5.71 7.15 -7.20
N VAL A 58 5.25 7.42 -5.98
CA VAL A 58 3.86 7.82 -5.74
C VAL A 58 3.53 9.10 -6.52
N ARG A 59 2.28 9.29 -6.89
CA ARG A 59 1.85 10.56 -7.49
C ARG A 59 1.56 11.60 -6.40
N GLU A 60 1.58 12.86 -6.75
CA GLU A 60 1.20 13.91 -5.82
C GLU A 60 -0.31 13.91 -5.63
N CYS A 61 -0.74 13.68 -4.38
CA CYS A 61 -2.13 13.77 -3.94
C CYS A 61 -2.16 14.15 -2.45
N ASN A 62 -2.80 15.26 -2.14
CA ASN A 62 -2.77 15.83 -0.78
C ASN A 62 -4.15 15.85 -0.10
N ARG A 63 -5.23 15.49 -0.81
CA ARG A 63 -6.61 15.56 -0.32
C ARG A 63 -7.40 14.32 -0.74
N VAL A 64 -8.31 13.89 0.13
CA VAL A 64 -9.21 12.76 -0.14
C VAL A 64 -10.08 13.01 -1.37
N GLU A 65 -10.53 14.26 -1.61
CA GLU A 65 -11.40 14.60 -2.74
C GLU A 65 -10.73 14.44 -4.11
N ASP A 66 -9.40 14.42 -4.15
CA ASP A 66 -8.63 14.21 -5.38
C ASP A 66 -8.15 12.75 -5.52
N ALA A 67 -8.35 11.95 -4.47
CA ALA A 67 -7.76 10.64 -4.32
C ALA A 67 -8.57 9.50 -4.97
N THR A 68 -7.85 8.51 -5.47
CA THR A 68 -8.36 7.17 -5.74
C THR A 68 -8.16 6.32 -4.49
N LEU A 69 -9.26 5.92 -3.87
CA LEU A 69 -9.32 5.07 -2.68
C LEU A 69 -9.50 3.60 -3.09
N LEU A 70 -8.63 2.75 -2.56
CA LEU A 70 -8.66 1.30 -2.76
C LEU A 70 -8.87 0.58 -1.44
N VAL A 71 -9.55 -0.56 -1.49
CA VAL A 71 -9.66 -1.56 -0.42
C VAL A 71 -9.65 -2.96 -1.03
N THR A 72 -9.27 -3.97 -0.26
CA THR A 72 -9.37 -5.37 -0.69
C THR A 72 -10.83 -5.83 -0.71
N SER A 73 -11.55 -5.60 0.36
CA SER A 73 -12.96 -5.96 0.50
C SER A 73 -13.73 -4.82 1.14
N HIS A 74 -14.76 -4.34 0.45
CA HIS A 74 -15.65 -3.32 1.01
C HIS A 74 -16.28 -3.77 2.34
N TRP A 75 -16.83 -4.98 2.38
CA TRP A 75 -17.53 -5.51 3.56
C TRP A 75 -16.59 -5.66 4.76
N THR A 76 -15.45 -6.32 4.58
CA THR A 76 -14.48 -6.52 5.65
C THR A 76 -13.93 -5.20 6.17
N THR A 77 -13.61 -4.27 5.28
CA THR A 77 -13.07 -2.96 5.66
C THR A 77 -14.12 -2.15 6.42
N SER A 78 -15.36 -2.09 5.93
CA SER A 78 -16.45 -1.39 6.60
C SER A 78 -16.79 -1.99 7.97
N GLU A 79 -16.81 -3.30 8.10
CA GLU A 79 -17.07 -3.99 9.37
C GLU A 79 -16.00 -3.68 10.43
N GLN A 80 -14.74 -3.67 10.06
CA GLN A 80 -13.64 -3.50 11.00
C GLN A 80 -13.31 -2.02 11.30
N VAL A 81 -13.41 -1.16 10.31
CA VAL A 81 -13.16 0.29 10.46
C VAL A 81 -14.39 1.03 11.01
N GLY A 82 -15.59 0.54 10.69
CA GLY A 82 -16.88 1.16 10.96
C GLY A 82 -17.52 1.72 9.69
N ASP A 83 -18.75 1.29 9.42
CA ASP A 83 -19.48 1.64 8.18
C ASP A 83 -19.55 3.14 7.93
N SER A 84 -19.87 3.94 8.97
CA SER A 84 -19.99 5.39 8.82
C SER A 84 -18.68 6.09 8.47
N ARG A 85 -17.56 5.62 9.02
CA ARG A 85 -16.22 6.17 8.75
C ARG A 85 -15.77 5.83 7.34
N MET A 86 -15.95 4.57 6.96
CA MET A 86 -15.60 4.12 5.62
C MET A 86 -16.49 4.81 4.57
N GLN A 87 -17.80 4.95 4.83
CA GLN A 87 -18.72 5.67 3.94
C GLN A 87 -18.31 7.14 3.78
N THR A 88 -17.89 7.80 4.87
CA THR A 88 -17.38 9.18 4.80
C THR A 88 -16.17 9.31 3.86
N LEU A 89 -15.24 8.36 3.91
CA LEU A 89 -14.09 8.35 2.99
C LEU A 89 -14.50 8.09 1.55
N ILE A 90 -15.42 7.13 1.34
CA ILE A 90 -15.94 6.78 0.01
C ILE A 90 -16.65 7.97 -0.64
N ASP A 91 -17.53 8.65 0.10
CA ASP A 91 -18.32 9.78 -0.41
C ASP A 91 -17.43 10.99 -0.76
N ARG A 92 -16.30 11.14 -0.08
CA ARG A 92 -15.34 12.19 -0.35
C ARG A 92 -14.35 11.85 -1.45
N ALA A 93 -14.01 10.59 -1.62
CA ALA A 93 -12.98 10.19 -2.57
C ALA A 93 -13.43 10.43 -4.03
N LYS A 94 -12.51 10.91 -4.85
CA LYS A 94 -12.75 11.09 -6.28
C LYS A 94 -13.15 9.79 -6.98
N LEU A 95 -12.54 8.68 -6.58
CA LEU A 95 -12.77 7.36 -7.13
C LEU A 95 -12.60 6.31 -6.04
N TYR A 96 -13.53 5.37 -5.95
CA TYR A 96 -13.45 4.22 -5.06
C TYR A 96 -13.44 2.92 -5.86
N ARG A 97 -12.54 1.98 -5.51
CA ARG A 97 -12.44 0.65 -6.13
C ARG A 97 -12.02 -0.41 -5.10
N THR A 98 -12.43 -1.64 -5.37
CA THR A 98 -12.04 -2.82 -4.61
C THR A 98 -10.90 -3.56 -5.34
N TRP A 99 -9.78 -2.90 -5.54
CA TRP A 99 -8.54 -3.46 -6.11
C TRP A 99 -7.52 -3.69 -5.01
N GLY A 100 -7.64 -4.79 -4.33
CA GLY A 100 -6.98 -5.04 -3.09
C GLY A 100 -5.76 -5.94 -3.15
N ASP A 101 -5.51 -6.56 -2.00
CA ASP A 101 -4.31 -7.32 -1.69
C ASP A 101 -3.04 -6.51 -2.03
N CYS A 102 -1.92 -7.17 -2.26
CA CYS A 102 -0.66 -6.51 -2.60
C CYS A 102 -0.71 -5.64 -3.87
N PHE A 103 -1.70 -5.86 -4.76
CA PHE A 103 -1.88 -5.04 -5.95
C PHE A 103 -2.33 -3.61 -5.62
N GLY A 104 -3.15 -3.43 -4.59
CA GLY A 104 -3.55 -2.09 -4.13
C GLY A 104 -2.36 -1.25 -3.69
N TYR A 105 -1.46 -1.82 -2.89
CA TYR A 105 -0.23 -1.17 -2.45
C TYR A 105 0.74 -0.88 -3.60
N PHE A 106 0.88 -1.84 -4.51
CA PHE A 106 1.63 -1.64 -5.75
C PHE A 106 1.06 -0.48 -6.58
N ALA A 107 -0.26 -0.38 -6.68
CA ALA A 107 -0.93 0.71 -7.42
C ALA A 107 -0.62 2.08 -6.79
N VAL A 108 -0.62 2.20 -5.45
CA VAL A 108 -0.22 3.45 -4.77
C VAL A 108 1.26 3.74 -5.01
N ALA A 109 2.15 2.78 -4.77
CA ALA A 109 3.60 2.96 -4.94
C ALA A 109 4.01 3.30 -6.38
N SER A 110 3.24 2.86 -7.38
CA SER A 110 3.49 3.16 -8.80
C SER A 110 2.77 4.41 -9.33
N GLY A 111 2.04 5.14 -8.46
CA GLY A 111 1.31 6.35 -8.84
C GLY A 111 -0.03 6.08 -9.54
N GLY A 112 -0.54 4.85 -9.51
CA GLY A 112 -1.83 4.47 -10.11
C GLY A 112 -3.04 4.72 -9.20
N ALA A 113 -2.81 4.83 -7.88
CA ALA A 113 -3.81 5.14 -6.87
C ALA A 113 -3.20 6.01 -5.77
N ASP A 114 -3.99 6.40 -4.76
CA ASP A 114 -3.53 7.34 -3.73
C ASP A 114 -3.69 6.81 -2.31
N ILE A 115 -4.69 5.98 -2.08
CA ILE A 115 -5.02 5.43 -0.77
C ILE A 115 -5.31 3.93 -0.93
N MET A 116 -4.74 3.11 -0.03
CA MET A 116 -5.11 1.71 0.15
C MET A 116 -5.31 1.43 1.62
N ILE A 117 -6.43 0.79 1.98
CA ILE A 117 -6.79 0.48 3.36
C ILE A 117 -7.11 -1.01 3.47
N ASP A 118 -6.39 -1.70 4.36
CA ASP A 118 -6.67 -3.07 4.78
C ASP A 118 -6.60 -3.18 6.31
N PRO A 119 -7.72 -3.44 6.96
CA PRO A 119 -7.77 -3.52 8.42
C PRO A 119 -7.31 -4.86 8.99
N ASP A 120 -7.11 -5.88 8.15
CA ASP A 120 -6.69 -7.23 8.58
C ASP A 120 -5.68 -7.81 7.58
N LEU A 121 -4.43 -7.92 8.04
CA LEU A 121 -3.30 -8.42 7.26
C LEU A 121 -2.45 -9.35 8.11
N SER A 122 -1.82 -10.32 7.48
CA SER A 122 -0.78 -11.11 8.13
C SER A 122 0.55 -10.36 8.15
N TYR A 123 1.41 -10.69 9.13
CA TYR A 123 2.75 -10.10 9.25
C TYR A 123 3.56 -10.15 7.94
N TRP A 124 3.56 -11.32 7.29
CA TRP A 124 4.30 -11.53 6.03
C TRP A 124 3.75 -10.74 4.85
N ASP A 125 2.46 -10.38 4.86
CA ASP A 125 1.91 -9.47 3.87
C ASP A 125 2.48 -8.07 4.07
N VAL A 126 2.37 -7.54 5.29
CA VAL A 126 2.82 -6.18 5.64
C VAL A 126 4.32 -6.01 5.44
N ALA A 127 5.13 -6.98 5.86
CA ALA A 127 6.59 -6.90 5.77
C ALA A 127 7.09 -6.65 4.34
N ALA A 128 6.42 -7.23 3.34
CA ALA A 128 6.78 -7.03 1.95
C ALA A 128 6.29 -5.70 1.36
N LEU A 129 5.27 -5.07 1.96
CA LEU A 129 4.70 -3.82 1.45
C LEU A 129 5.52 -2.60 1.84
N ILE A 130 6.03 -2.56 3.07
CA ILE A 130 6.68 -1.37 3.67
C ILE A 130 7.83 -0.85 2.81
N PRO A 131 8.88 -1.61 2.47
CA PRO A 131 10.01 -1.05 1.71
C PRO A 131 9.64 -0.59 0.30
N VAL A 132 8.66 -1.22 -0.35
CA VAL A 132 8.20 -0.79 -1.69
C VAL A 132 7.43 0.52 -1.60
N VAL A 133 6.53 0.67 -0.64
CA VAL A 133 5.72 1.88 -0.46
C VAL A 133 6.60 3.06 -0.05
N GLU A 134 7.40 2.89 1.00
CA GLU A 134 8.28 3.95 1.52
C GLU A 134 9.38 4.32 0.52
N GLY A 135 9.97 3.32 -0.14
CA GLY A 135 10.97 3.54 -1.19
C GLY A 135 10.43 4.31 -2.39
N ALA A 136 9.12 4.22 -2.67
CA ALA A 136 8.44 5.02 -3.68
C ALA A 136 8.01 6.42 -3.18
N GLY A 137 8.27 6.75 -1.91
CA GLY A 137 7.90 8.02 -1.28
C GLY A 137 6.47 8.06 -0.72
N GLY A 138 5.79 6.92 -0.62
CA GLY A 138 4.51 6.78 0.07
C GLY A 138 4.66 6.67 1.59
N VAL A 139 3.54 6.69 2.29
CA VAL A 139 3.46 6.51 3.73
C VAL A 139 2.62 5.27 4.02
N ILE A 140 3.06 4.42 4.96
CA ILE A 140 2.32 3.24 5.40
C ILE A 140 2.37 3.12 6.92
N THR A 141 1.19 3.05 7.56
CA THR A 141 1.02 2.78 8.99
C THR A 141 -0.12 1.79 9.21
N SER A 142 -0.39 1.41 10.45
CA SER A 142 -1.64 0.73 10.78
C SER A 142 -2.85 1.67 10.62
N THR A 143 -4.05 1.13 10.74
CA THR A 143 -5.30 1.92 10.72
C THR A 143 -5.42 2.89 11.90
N SER A 144 -4.71 2.65 13.00
CA SER A 144 -4.60 3.56 14.15
C SER A 144 -3.49 4.61 14.01
N GLY A 145 -2.64 4.51 12.97
CA GLY A 145 -1.44 5.33 12.79
C GLY A 145 -0.18 4.76 13.44
N GLY A 146 -0.25 3.56 14.02
CA GLY A 146 0.87 2.87 14.66
C GLY A 146 1.69 1.99 13.70
N ASN A 147 2.38 1.00 14.28
CA ASN A 147 3.23 0.08 13.52
C ASN A 147 2.38 -0.99 12.81
N PRO A 148 2.37 -1.06 11.48
CA PRO A 148 1.50 -1.96 10.73
C PRO A 148 1.87 -3.44 10.92
N LEU A 149 3.15 -3.77 11.18
CA LEU A 149 3.60 -5.14 11.48
C LEU A 149 3.04 -5.67 12.80
N LYS A 150 2.94 -4.79 13.81
CA LYS A 150 2.45 -5.16 15.14
C LYS A 150 0.92 -5.23 15.18
N GLU A 151 0.27 -4.30 14.50
CA GLU A 151 -1.19 -4.15 14.53
C GLU A 151 -1.90 -4.92 13.41
N LYS A 152 -1.13 -5.50 12.47
CA LYS A 152 -1.64 -6.36 11.40
C LYS A 152 -2.75 -5.69 10.56
N SER A 153 -2.60 -4.39 10.35
CA SER A 153 -3.48 -3.59 9.50
C SER A 153 -2.65 -2.56 8.76
N ALA A 154 -3.13 -2.03 7.65
CA ALA A 154 -2.39 -1.01 6.92
C ALA A 154 -3.29 0.05 6.30
N VAL A 155 -2.83 1.29 6.42
CA VAL A 155 -3.22 2.44 5.61
C VAL A 155 -1.99 2.88 4.84
N CYS A 156 -2.06 2.81 3.53
CA CYS A 156 -1.02 3.27 2.62
C CYS A 156 -1.51 4.49 1.85
N THR A 157 -0.69 5.52 1.74
CA THR A 157 -1.07 6.74 1.02
C THR A 157 0.08 7.30 0.20
N ALA A 158 -0.27 8.12 -0.78
CA ALA A 158 0.66 8.79 -1.68
C ALA A 158 1.48 9.92 -1.01
N GLY A 159 1.17 10.30 0.24
CA GLY A 159 1.93 11.33 0.96
C GLY A 159 1.40 11.63 2.36
N GLY A 160 2.22 12.32 3.16
CA GLY A 160 1.96 12.54 4.59
C GLY A 160 0.70 13.36 4.88
N ALA A 161 0.44 14.43 4.13
CA ALA A 161 -0.76 15.26 4.33
C ALA A 161 -2.05 14.47 4.09
N LEU A 162 -2.08 13.68 3.01
CA LEU A 162 -3.19 12.77 2.72
C LEU A 162 -3.33 11.69 3.80
N HIS A 163 -2.18 11.17 4.29
CA HIS A 163 -2.14 10.14 5.33
C HIS A 163 -2.80 10.61 6.64
N GLU A 164 -2.42 11.78 7.10
CA GLU A 164 -3.00 12.38 8.30
C GLU A 164 -4.52 12.63 8.16
N GLU A 165 -4.95 13.04 6.98
CA GLU A 165 -6.38 13.26 6.70
C GLU A 165 -7.17 11.94 6.75
N VAL A 166 -6.64 10.89 6.13
CA VAL A 166 -7.24 9.55 6.15
C VAL A 166 -7.30 9.00 7.57
N LEU A 167 -6.20 9.06 8.33
CA LEU A 167 -6.17 8.59 9.72
C LEU A 167 -7.17 9.33 10.61
N ARG A 168 -7.32 10.65 10.45
CA ARG A 168 -8.36 11.40 11.17
C ARG A 168 -9.75 10.89 10.86
N ALA A 169 -10.05 10.61 9.59
CA ALA A 169 -11.36 10.09 9.20
C ALA A 169 -11.63 8.67 9.72
N LEU A 170 -10.59 7.83 9.79
CA LEU A 170 -10.71 6.45 10.30
C LEU A 170 -10.85 6.39 11.82
N ASN A 171 -10.38 7.39 12.56
CA ASN A 171 -10.31 7.38 14.03
C ASN A 171 -11.21 8.45 14.69
N ALA A 172 -12.12 9.06 13.93
CA ALA A 172 -13.08 10.05 14.40
C ALA A 172 -14.24 9.46 15.24
#